data_420b78027cc7d0ef64db2a43b627e0a1
#
_entry.id   420b78027cc7d0ef64db2a43b627e0a1
#
_cell.length_a   1.000
_cell.length_b   1.000
_cell.length_c   1.000
_cell.angle_alpha   90.00
_cell.angle_beta   90.00
_cell.angle_gamma   90.00
#
_symmetry.space_group_name_H-M   'P 1'
#
loop_
_entity.id
_entity.type
_entity.pdbx_description
1 polymer ?
#
loop_
_entity_poly.entity_id
_entity_poly.type
_entity_poly.pdbx_seq_one_letter_code
_entity_poly.pdbx_strand_id
1 'polypeptide(L)'
;TYNLATFFCLYIAQTIPMSFFSTVIPVMMRQEDFSLSAIGLLQLIKLPWILKFLWSPMVDRHAVTTGDYKRGIFSSELIYAGLIFAVAFLDFHTDFYTIVALIIISFVASATQDIATDALAVLAFSRKDKSLANSMQSMGSFGGSMIGGGVLLLLFKQIGWNGLLPCVALFVIAALLPLFFNKGIRIQPKEAHERAKKADVIYFFARRSIWKQIGFLFLYYSGLIGTLAMLKPWLV
;
A
#
# COMPACT_ATOMS: atom_id res chain seq x y z
N THR A 1 9.16 12.09 18.09
CA THR A 1 8.23 12.85 17.19
C THR A 1 8.64 12.73 15.72
N TYR A 2 9.91 12.96 15.36
CA TYR A 2 10.34 12.94 13.95
C TYR A 2 10.20 11.55 13.28
N ASN A 3 10.49 10.47 14.00
CA ASN A 3 10.29 9.11 13.51
C ASN A 3 8.81 8.84 13.18
N LEU A 4 7.87 9.27 14.02
CA LEU A 4 6.44 9.11 13.79
C LEU A 4 5.99 9.84 12.52
N ALA A 5 6.46 11.08 12.31
CA ALA A 5 6.15 11.83 11.10
C ALA A 5 6.70 11.14 9.84
N THR A 6 7.91 10.55 9.92
CA THR A 6 8.49 9.79 8.81
C THR A 6 7.59 8.61 8.42
N PHE A 7 7.15 7.79 9.39
CA PHE A 7 6.26 6.67 9.11
C PHE A 7 4.89 7.12 8.61
N PHE A 8 4.33 8.18 9.17
CA PHE A 8 3.08 8.76 8.67
C PHE A 8 3.20 9.16 7.19
N CYS A 9 4.29 9.85 6.79
CA CYS A 9 4.54 10.21 5.39
C CYS A 9 4.64 8.99 4.47
N LEU A 10 5.28 7.90 4.92
CA LEU A 10 5.38 6.66 4.15
C LEU A 10 4.01 5.99 3.96
N TYR A 11 3.20 5.91 5.01
CA TYR A 11 1.86 5.30 4.92
C TYR A 11 0.89 6.13 4.08
N ILE A 12 0.97 7.45 4.14
CA ILE A 12 0.10 8.30 3.31
C ILE A 12 0.52 8.24 1.83
N ALA A 13 1.82 8.17 1.54
CA ALA A 13 2.35 8.07 0.19
C ALA A 13 1.84 6.84 -0.57
N GLN A 14 1.81 5.68 0.08
CA GLN A 14 1.30 4.45 -0.52
C GLN A 14 -0.22 4.43 -0.67
N THR A 15 -0.94 5.07 0.27
CA THR A 15 -2.40 4.96 0.34
C THR A 15 -3.10 5.93 -0.62
N ILE A 16 -2.58 7.14 -0.82
CA ILE A 16 -3.17 8.15 -1.70
C ILE A 16 -3.34 7.63 -3.13
N PRO A 17 -2.28 7.16 -3.84
CA PRO A 17 -2.44 6.69 -5.21
C PRO A 17 -3.31 5.43 -5.29
N MET A 18 -3.18 4.51 -4.31
CA MET A 18 -3.98 3.30 -4.27
C MET A 18 -5.49 3.63 -4.17
N SER A 19 -5.85 4.56 -3.29
CA SER A 19 -7.24 5.00 -3.13
C SER A 19 -7.75 5.74 -4.36
N PHE A 20 -6.90 6.58 -4.97
CA PHE A 20 -7.22 7.29 -6.19
C PHE A 20 -7.56 6.31 -7.33
N PHE A 21 -6.65 5.41 -7.67
CA PHE A 21 -6.90 4.43 -8.74
C PHE A 21 -8.09 3.53 -8.45
N SER A 22 -8.27 3.10 -7.20
CA SER A 22 -9.41 2.27 -6.80
C SER A 22 -10.75 2.98 -6.87
N THR A 23 -10.76 4.30 -6.94
CA THR A 23 -11.97 5.13 -7.03
C THR A 23 -12.19 5.65 -8.45
N VAL A 24 -11.14 6.22 -9.06
CA VAL A 24 -11.25 6.91 -10.36
C VAL A 24 -11.45 5.92 -11.51
N ILE A 25 -10.68 4.82 -11.55
CA ILE A 25 -10.79 3.87 -12.67
C ILE A 25 -12.20 3.24 -12.77
N PRO A 26 -12.84 2.76 -11.68
CA PRO A 26 -14.22 2.31 -11.75
C PRO A 26 -15.20 3.38 -12.25
N VAL A 27 -14.98 4.64 -11.85
CA VAL A 27 -15.83 5.78 -12.32
C VAL A 27 -15.65 5.98 -13.81
N MET A 28 -14.41 6.02 -14.32
CA MET A 28 -14.11 6.15 -15.75
C MET A 28 -14.70 4.98 -16.55
N MET A 29 -14.51 3.74 -16.08
CA MET A 29 -15.11 2.57 -16.72
C MET A 29 -16.63 2.65 -16.79
N ARG A 30 -17.27 3.19 -15.75
CA ARG A 30 -18.72 3.37 -15.74
C ARG A 30 -19.18 4.41 -16.74
N GLN A 31 -18.42 5.47 -16.95
CA GLN A 31 -18.68 6.51 -17.96
C GLN A 31 -18.52 5.98 -19.40
N GLU A 32 -17.68 4.98 -19.59
CA GLU A 32 -17.41 4.28 -20.86
C GLU A 32 -18.31 3.04 -21.06
N ASP A 33 -19.42 2.94 -20.33
CA ASP A 33 -20.40 1.88 -20.42
C ASP A 33 -19.86 0.45 -20.20
N PHE A 34 -18.75 0.29 -19.49
CA PHE A 34 -18.26 -1.03 -19.08
C PHE A 34 -19.28 -1.75 -18.20
N SER A 35 -19.37 -3.06 -18.37
CA SER A 35 -20.26 -3.89 -17.55
C SER A 35 -19.87 -3.85 -16.06
N LEU A 36 -20.86 -3.94 -15.17
CA LEU A 36 -20.62 -4.01 -13.72
C LEU A 36 -19.70 -5.17 -13.33
N SER A 37 -19.77 -6.28 -14.08
CA SER A 37 -18.88 -7.43 -13.89
C SER A 37 -17.42 -7.08 -14.19
N ALA A 38 -17.14 -6.33 -15.26
CA ALA A 38 -15.80 -5.86 -15.60
C ALA A 38 -15.26 -4.91 -14.54
N ILE A 39 -16.09 -3.98 -14.06
CA ILE A 39 -15.74 -3.05 -12.96
C ILE A 39 -15.46 -3.81 -11.66
N GLY A 40 -16.24 -4.87 -11.38
CA GLY A 40 -16.00 -5.76 -10.24
C GLY A 40 -14.67 -6.50 -10.34
N LEU A 41 -14.33 -7.04 -11.51
CA LEU A 41 -13.05 -7.70 -11.78
C LEU A 41 -11.86 -6.76 -11.64
N LEU A 42 -12.03 -5.47 -11.92
CA LEU A 42 -10.96 -4.49 -11.73
C LEU A 42 -10.51 -4.39 -10.26
N GLN A 43 -11.35 -4.74 -9.28
CA GLN A 43 -10.92 -4.76 -7.87
C GLN A 43 -9.75 -5.72 -7.62
N LEU A 44 -9.48 -6.64 -8.57
CA LEU A 44 -8.29 -7.52 -8.54
C LEU A 44 -6.96 -6.75 -8.66
N ILE A 45 -6.97 -5.47 -9.05
CA ILE A 45 -5.76 -4.62 -8.99
C ILE A 45 -5.17 -4.54 -7.58
N LYS A 46 -5.97 -4.79 -6.54
CA LYS A 46 -5.54 -4.85 -5.14
C LYS A 46 -4.93 -6.18 -4.72
N LEU A 47 -4.94 -7.20 -5.59
CA LEU A 47 -4.36 -8.51 -5.28
C LEU A 47 -2.93 -8.45 -4.76
N PRO A 48 -2.00 -7.61 -5.26
CA PRO A 48 -0.66 -7.51 -4.70
C PRO A 48 -0.66 -7.22 -3.19
N TRP A 49 -1.55 -6.37 -2.71
CA TRP A 49 -1.68 -6.06 -1.29
C TRP A 49 -2.17 -7.25 -0.45
N ILE A 50 -3.03 -8.07 -1.02
CA ILE A 50 -3.52 -9.29 -0.35
C ILE A 50 -2.44 -10.37 -0.38
N LEU A 51 -1.74 -10.52 -1.51
CA LEU A 51 -0.75 -11.57 -1.73
C LEU A 51 0.66 -11.22 -1.22
N LYS A 52 0.90 -10.01 -0.68
CA LYS A 52 2.22 -9.56 -0.22
C LYS A 52 2.89 -10.52 0.76
N PHE A 53 2.12 -11.31 1.51
CA PHE A 53 2.65 -12.32 2.43
C PHE A 53 3.48 -13.40 1.73
N LEU A 54 3.26 -13.66 0.42
CA LEU A 54 4.01 -14.65 -0.35
C LEU A 54 5.47 -14.26 -0.53
N TRP A 55 5.76 -12.96 -0.67
CA TRP A 55 7.13 -12.48 -0.86
C TRP A 55 7.68 -11.69 0.33
N SER A 56 6.88 -11.44 1.37
CA SER A 56 7.37 -10.76 2.57
C SER A 56 8.58 -11.44 3.22
N PRO A 57 8.69 -12.79 3.27
CA PRO A 57 9.89 -13.45 3.81
C PRO A 57 11.14 -13.19 2.97
N MET A 58 10.98 -12.91 1.67
CA MET A 58 12.10 -12.55 0.79
C MET A 58 12.63 -11.16 1.14
N VAL A 59 11.74 -10.20 1.36
CA VAL A 59 12.11 -8.83 1.82
C VAL A 59 12.84 -8.89 3.15
N ASP A 60 12.27 -9.61 4.13
CA ASP A 60 12.86 -9.78 5.47
C ASP A 60 14.22 -10.48 5.46
N ARG A 61 14.44 -11.39 4.51
CA ARG A 61 15.72 -12.11 4.40
C ARG A 61 16.83 -11.20 3.88
N HIS A 62 16.52 -10.28 2.98
CA HIS A 62 17.51 -9.39 2.36
C HIS A 62 17.76 -8.13 3.18
N ALA A 63 16.79 -7.68 3.97
CA ALA A 63 16.93 -6.50 4.80
C ALA A 63 17.43 -6.89 6.20
N VAL A 64 18.68 -6.56 6.49
CA VAL A 64 19.38 -6.89 7.74
C VAL A 64 19.66 -5.66 8.57
N THR A 65 20.01 -4.57 7.93
CA THR A 65 20.39 -3.28 8.55
C THR A 65 19.32 -2.22 8.30
N THR A 66 19.35 -1.13 9.08
CA THR A 66 18.53 0.06 8.80
C THR A 66 18.72 0.56 7.36
N GLY A 67 19.96 0.49 6.86
CA GLY A 67 20.29 0.91 5.49
C GLY A 67 19.62 0.04 4.43
N ASP A 68 19.52 -1.26 4.66
CA ASP A 68 18.88 -2.18 3.72
C ASP A 68 17.37 -1.92 3.64
N TYR A 69 16.69 -1.74 4.79
CA TYR A 69 15.27 -1.37 4.82
C TYR A 69 15.04 -0.03 4.12
N LYS A 70 15.84 0.98 4.40
CA LYS A 70 15.73 2.28 3.74
C LYS A 70 15.90 2.15 2.22
N ARG A 71 16.93 1.42 1.74
CA ARG A 71 17.12 1.18 0.30
C ARG A 71 15.92 0.45 -0.31
N GLY A 72 15.40 -0.57 0.37
CA GLY A 72 14.19 -1.29 -0.07
C GLY A 72 13.00 -0.35 -0.21
N ILE A 73 12.74 0.49 0.79
CA ILE A 73 11.68 1.50 0.74
C ILE A 73 11.91 2.48 -0.41
N PHE A 74 13.11 3.05 -0.53
CA PHE A 74 13.43 4.01 -1.60
C PHE A 74 13.26 3.40 -3.00
N SER A 75 13.81 2.21 -3.24
CA SER A 75 13.72 1.57 -4.56
C SER A 75 12.29 1.23 -4.94
N SER A 76 11.53 0.67 -4.02
CA SER A 76 10.12 0.32 -4.25
C SER A 76 9.26 1.56 -4.50
N GLU A 77 9.46 2.63 -3.73
CA GLU A 77 8.70 3.87 -3.85
C GLU A 77 9.05 4.62 -5.14
N LEU A 78 10.33 4.62 -5.57
CA LEU A 78 10.72 5.20 -6.85
C LEU A 78 10.14 4.43 -8.04
N ILE A 79 10.09 3.10 -7.97
CA ILE A 79 9.42 2.28 -8.98
C ILE A 79 7.93 2.60 -9.00
N TYR A 80 7.30 2.70 -7.83
CA TYR A 80 5.89 3.05 -7.69
C TYR A 80 5.57 4.41 -8.33
N ALA A 81 6.31 5.44 -7.95
CA ALA A 81 6.15 6.79 -8.50
C ALA A 81 6.44 6.84 -10.02
N GLY A 82 7.49 6.15 -10.47
CA GLY A 82 7.84 6.08 -11.89
C GLY A 82 6.77 5.41 -12.74
N LEU A 83 6.15 4.34 -12.25
CA LEU A 83 5.03 3.70 -12.94
C LEU A 83 3.78 4.57 -12.96
N ILE A 84 3.45 5.28 -11.86
CA ILE A 84 2.35 6.25 -11.83
C ILE A 84 2.61 7.36 -12.85
N PHE A 85 3.84 7.85 -12.91
CA PHE A 85 4.23 8.88 -13.87
C PHE A 85 4.14 8.37 -15.32
N ALA A 86 4.53 7.13 -15.59
CA ALA A 86 4.41 6.52 -16.92
C ALA A 86 2.93 6.40 -17.36
N VAL A 87 2.05 6.01 -16.45
CA VAL A 87 0.61 5.91 -16.70
C VAL A 87 -0.01 7.28 -17.07
N ALA A 88 0.59 8.38 -16.64
CA ALA A 88 0.12 9.73 -16.97
C ALA A 88 0.16 10.05 -18.49
N PHE A 89 1.01 9.38 -19.25
CA PHE A 89 1.17 9.60 -20.70
C PHE A 89 0.31 8.68 -21.56
N LEU A 90 -0.42 7.75 -20.95
CA LEU A 90 -1.27 6.79 -21.65
C LEU A 90 -2.70 7.32 -21.75
N ASP A 91 -3.33 7.02 -22.88
CA ASP A 91 -4.74 7.35 -23.10
C ASP A 91 -5.64 6.24 -22.54
N PHE A 92 -6.65 6.64 -21.76
CA PHE A 92 -7.52 5.68 -21.08
C PHE A 92 -8.33 4.79 -22.05
N HIS A 93 -8.68 5.31 -23.23
CA HIS A 93 -9.50 4.58 -24.21
C HIS A 93 -8.68 3.58 -25.02
N THR A 94 -7.49 3.99 -25.46
CA THR A 94 -6.65 3.15 -26.33
C THR A 94 -5.74 2.20 -25.55
N ASP A 95 -5.27 2.63 -24.36
CA ASP A 95 -4.22 1.93 -23.60
C ASP A 95 -4.74 1.29 -22.31
N PHE A 96 -6.04 1.10 -22.17
CA PHE A 96 -6.69 0.64 -20.93
C PHE A 96 -6.00 -0.59 -20.29
N TYR A 97 -5.72 -1.63 -21.06
CA TYR A 97 -5.08 -2.85 -20.53
C TYR A 97 -3.65 -2.58 -20.07
N THR A 98 -2.91 -1.72 -20.79
CA THR A 98 -1.55 -1.30 -20.40
C THR A 98 -1.59 -0.51 -19.11
N ILE A 99 -2.53 0.41 -18.97
CA ILE A 99 -2.76 1.18 -17.74
C ILE A 99 -3.02 0.24 -16.56
N VAL A 100 -3.95 -0.70 -16.71
CA VAL A 100 -4.27 -1.67 -15.65
C VAL A 100 -3.05 -2.52 -15.28
N ALA A 101 -2.29 -3.00 -16.27
CA ALA A 101 -1.08 -3.78 -16.03
C ALA A 101 -0.01 -2.97 -15.26
N LEU A 102 0.25 -1.73 -15.68
CA LEU A 102 1.20 -0.85 -14.99
C LEU A 102 0.76 -0.52 -13.56
N ILE A 103 -0.54 -0.33 -13.32
CA ILE A 103 -1.09 -0.11 -11.99
C ILE A 103 -0.91 -1.36 -11.11
N ILE A 104 -1.14 -2.56 -11.63
CA ILE A 104 -0.89 -3.80 -10.88
C ILE A 104 0.59 -3.90 -10.49
N ILE A 105 1.51 -3.64 -11.43
CA ILE A 105 2.95 -3.65 -11.17
C ILE A 105 3.31 -2.57 -10.14
N SER A 106 2.72 -1.38 -10.25
CA SER A 106 2.92 -0.30 -9.28
C SER A 106 2.47 -0.71 -7.87
N PHE A 107 1.37 -1.45 -7.77
CA PHE A 107 0.88 -1.96 -6.49
C PHE A 107 1.74 -3.07 -5.90
N VAL A 108 2.44 -3.87 -6.73
CA VAL A 108 3.48 -4.78 -6.24
C VAL A 108 4.63 -4.01 -5.61
N ALA A 109 5.08 -2.92 -6.24
CA ALA A 109 6.12 -2.06 -5.68
C ALA A 109 5.65 -1.40 -4.37
N SER A 110 4.43 -0.84 -4.33
CA SER A 110 3.84 -0.25 -3.14
C SER A 110 3.68 -1.28 -2.00
N ALA A 111 3.20 -2.49 -2.29
CA ALA A 111 3.08 -3.56 -1.30
C ALA A 111 4.45 -4.02 -0.76
N THR A 112 5.50 -3.98 -1.61
CA THR A 112 6.88 -4.29 -1.19
C THR A 112 7.43 -3.19 -0.29
N GLN A 113 7.17 -1.93 -0.59
CA GLN A 113 7.50 -0.79 0.25
C GLN A 113 6.81 -0.90 1.63
N ASP A 114 5.53 -1.26 1.65
CA ASP A 114 4.76 -1.44 2.88
C ASP A 114 5.35 -2.54 3.77
N ILE A 115 5.73 -3.70 3.22
CA ILE A 115 6.42 -4.76 3.96
C ILE A 115 7.69 -4.22 4.64
N ALA A 116 8.51 -3.48 3.89
CA ALA A 116 9.76 -2.93 4.41
C ALA A 116 9.50 -1.84 5.47
N THR A 117 8.47 -1.02 5.29
CA THR A 117 8.07 0.03 6.22
C THR A 117 7.53 -0.56 7.52
N ASP A 118 6.65 -1.56 7.45
CA ASP A 118 6.08 -2.24 8.62
C ASP A 118 7.18 -2.94 9.42
N ALA A 119 8.08 -3.66 8.74
CA ALA A 119 9.21 -4.31 9.40
C ALA A 119 10.14 -3.29 10.10
N LEU A 120 10.45 -2.19 9.41
CA LEU A 120 11.27 -1.12 9.99
C LEU A 120 10.56 -0.47 11.18
N ALA A 121 9.25 -0.24 11.12
CA ALA A 121 8.47 0.31 12.23
C ALA A 121 8.51 -0.63 13.46
N VAL A 122 8.25 -1.92 13.25
CA VAL A 122 8.28 -2.93 14.35
C VAL A 122 9.64 -2.99 15.04
N LEU A 123 10.74 -2.82 14.29
CA LEU A 123 12.11 -2.90 14.80
C LEU A 123 12.59 -1.58 15.40
N ALA A 124 12.12 -0.44 14.88
CA ALA A 124 12.57 0.88 15.31
C ALA A 124 11.88 1.42 16.58
N PHE A 125 10.65 0.93 16.87
CA PHE A 125 9.88 1.40 18.02
C PHE A 125 9.97 0.43 19.20
N SER A 126 10.10 0.99 20.40
CA SER A 126 10.05 0.22 21.65
C SER A 126 8.65 -0.41 21.85
N ARG A 127 8.54 -1.42 22.73
CA ARG A 127 7.25 -2.04 23.04
C ARG A 127 6.19 -1.03 23.52
N LYS A 128 6.62 0.05 24.22
CA LYS A 128 5.73 1.11 24.72
C LYS A 128 5.22 2.02 23.59
N ASP A 129 6.02 2.19 22.54
CA ASP A 129 5.73 3.14 21.46
C ASP A 129 5.09 2.48 20.22
N LYS A 130 4.94 1.14 20.22
CA LYS A 130 4.30 0.43 19.09
C LYS A 130 2.86 0.85 18.83
N SER A 131 2.12 1.25 19.87
CA SER A 131 0.77 1.79 19.70
C SER A 131 0.77 3.10 18.91
N LEU A 132 1.77 3.98 19.14
CA LEU A 132 1.94 5.22 18.38
C LEU A 132 2.31 4.95 16.91
N ALA A 133 3.17 3.95 16.64
CA ALA A 133 3.48 3.53 15.29
C ALA A 133 2.22 3.04 14.54
N ASN A 134 1.41 2.20 15.18
CA ASN A 134 0.12 1.75 14.63
C ASN A 134 -0.86 2.90 14.42
N SER A 135 -0.87 3.90 15.31
CA SER A 135 -1.69 5.10 15.12
C SER A 135 -1.26 5.88 13.87
N MET A 136 0.05 6.02 13.62
CA MET A 136 0.55 6.69 12.40
C MET A 136 0.18 5.90 11.14
N GLN A 137 0.24 4.57 11.18
CA GLN A 137 -0.23 3.71 10.10
C GLN A 137 -1.72 3.93 9.82
N SER A 138 -2.55 3.88 10.84
CA SER A 138 -4.01 4.10 10.72
C SER A 138 -4.31 5.50 10.20
N MET A 139 -3.68 6.54 10.75
CA MET A 139 -3.86 7.93 10.30
C MET A 139 -3.41 8.11 8.85
N GLY A 140 -2.27 7.52 8.44
CA GLY A 140 -1.78 7.55 7.07
C GLY A 140 -2.74 6.85 6.11
N SER A 141 -3.24 5.68 6.49
CA SER A 141 -4.18 4.90 5.67
C SER A 141 -5.54 5.58 5.53
N PHE A 142 -6.16 6.03 6.62
CA PHE A 142 -7.45 6.71 6.55
C PHE A 142 -7.33 8.09 5.90
N GLY A 143 -6.34 8.90 6.30
CA GLY A 143 -6.09 10.21 5.69
C GLY A 143 -5.76 10.10 4.20
N GLY A 144 -4.91 9.14 3.84
CA GLY A 144 -4.58 8.86 2.44
C GLY A 144 -5.79 8.41 1.63
N SER A 145 -6.68 7.60 2.22
CA SER A 145 -7.93 7.20 1.57
C SER A 145 -8.89 8.35 1.34
N MET A 146 -9.02 9.26 2.31
CA MET A 146 -9.83 10.47 2.16
C MET A 146 -9.28 11.41 1.08
N ILE A 147 -7.98 11.61 1.05
CA ILE A 147 -7.33 12.45 0.05
C ILE A 147 -7.42 11.78 -1.33
N GLY A 148 -6.99 10.53 -1.45
CA GLY A 148 -6.94 9.80 -2.72
C GLY A 148 -8.32 9.55 -3.32
N GLY A 149 -9.27 9.07 -2.53
CA GLY A 149 -10.63 8.76 -2.99
C GLY A 149 -11.58 9.96 -3.00
N GLY A 150 -11.26 11.04 -2.29
CA GLY A 150 -12.10 12.24 -2.20
C GLY A 150 -11.48 13.44 -2.91
N VAL A 151 -10.44 14.03 -2.31
CA VAL A 151 -9.85 15.28 -2.81
C VAL A 151 -9.30 15.13 -4.23
N LEU A 152 -8.54 14.05 -4.50
CA LEU A 152 -7.97 13.83 -5.82
C LEU A 152 -9.05 13.53 -6.88
N LEU A 153 -10.18 12.95 -6.50
CA LEU A 153 -11.31 12.77 -7.43
C LEU A 153 -11.91 14.12 -7.86
N LEU A 154 -11.99 15.08 -6.95
CA LEU A 154 -12.45 16.43 -7.27
C LEU A 154 -11.43 17.16 -8.17
N LEU A 155 -10.15 17.06 -7.85
CA LEU A 155 -9.08 17.65 -8.68
C LEU A 155 -8.99 16.98 -10.05
N PHE A 156 -9.24 15.68 -10.14
CA PHE A 156 -9.29 14.95 -11.40
C PHE A 156 -10.28 15.56 -12.40
N LYS A 157 -11.46 16.00 -11.92
CA LYS A 157 -12.46 16.66 -12.76
C LYS A 157 -11.98 17.99 -13.35
N GLN A 158 -11.03 18.66 -12.70
CA GLN A 158 -10.51 19.98 -13.12
C GLN A 158 -9.24 19.86 -13.96
N ILE A 159 -8.31 19.00 -13.56
CA ILE A 159 -6.96 18.93 -14.14
C ILE A 159 -6.83 17.75 -15.10
N GLY A 160 -7.74 16.78 -15.01
CA GLY A 160 -7.73 15.57 -15.83
C GLY A 160 -6.63 14.57 -15.44
N TRP A 161 -6.56 13.49 -16.20
CA TRP A 161 -5.66 12.35 -15.99
C TRP A 161 -4.18 12.74 -16.10
N ASN A 162 -3.82 13.33 -17.25
CA ASN A 162 -2.45 13.67 -17.59
C ASN A 162 -1.84 14.77 -16.70
N GLY A 163 -2.67 15.65 -16.14
CA GLY A 163 -2.21 16.69 -15.22
C GLY A 163 -2.07 16.21 -13.79
N LEU A 164 -2.99 15.36 -13.33
CA LEU A 164 -3.04 14.95 -11.93
C LEU A 164 -2.00 13.89 -11.57
N LEU A 165 -1.80 12.88 -12.44
CA LEU A 165 -0.90 11.76 -12.13
C LEU A 165 0.57 12.18 -11.93
N PRO A 166 1.16 13.12 -12.70
CA PRO A 166 2.49 13.63 -12.40
C PRO A 166 2.58 14.29 -11.02
N CYS A 167 1.54 15.02 -10.61
CA CYS A 167 1.49 15.62 -9.27
C CYS A 167 1.45 14.55 -8.17
N VAL A 168 0.69 13.48 -8.38
CA VAL A 168 0.64 12.33 -7.47
C VAL A 168 1.98 11.63 -7.38
N ALA A 169 2.65 11.39 -8.52
CA ALA A 169 3.99 10.80 -8.56
C ALA A 169 5.03 11.66 -7.82
N LEU A 170 5.01 12.96 -8.03
CA LEU A 170 5.88 13.90 -7.31
C LEU A 170 5.60 13.92 -5.81
N PHE A 171 4.32 13.84 -5.41
CA PHE A 171 3.95 13.73 -4.00
C PHE A 171 4.53 12.47 -3.36
N VAL A 172 4.44 11.32 -4.04
CA VAL A 172 5.00 10.04 -3.58
C VAL A 172 6.52 10.16 -3.37
N ILE A 173 7.24 10.78 -4.32
CA ILE A 173 8.68 11.03 -4.18
C ILE A 173 8.97 11.99 -3.03
N ALA A 174 8.21 13.08 -2.90
CA ALA A 174 8.39 14.05 -1.83
C ALA A 174 8.19 13.44 -0.43
N ALA A 175 7.28 12.47 -0.30
CA ALA A 175 7.03 11.75 0.94
C ALA A 175 8.22 10.88 1.40
N LEU A 176 9.21 10.60 0.55
CA LEU A 176 10.47 9.95 0.92
C LEU A 176 11.46 10.91 1.62
N LEU A 177 11.30 12.23 1.45
CA LEU A 177 12.25 13.20 2.03
C LEU A 177 12.42 13.06 3.55
N PRO A 178 11.36 12.89 4.35
CA PRO A 178 11.51 12.66 5.78
C PRO A 178 12.35 11.41 6.11
N LEU A 179 12.21 10.33 5.33
CA LEU A 179 13.01 9.12 5.51
C LEU A 179 14.48 9.34 5.15
N PHE A 180 14.74 10.11 4.09
CA PHE A 180 16.10 10.44 3.65
C PHE A 180 16.86 11.21 4.73
N PHE A 181 16.26 12.26 5.28
CA PHE A 181 16.87 13.11 6.31
C PHE A 181 16.85 12.48 7.70
N ASN A 182 16.04 11.45 7.94
CA ASN A 182 15.91 10.83 9.24
C ASN A 182 17.08 9.90 9.55
N LYS A 183 18.05 10.41 10.33
CA LYS A 183 19.16 9.63 10.88
C LYS A 183 18.84 8.98 12.23
N GLY A 184 17.69 9.29 12.82
CA GLY A 184 17.27 8.82 14.15
C GLY A 184 16.69 7.41 14.14
N ILE A 185 16.30 6.87 12.99
CA ILE A 185 15.84 5.49 12.88
C ILE A 185 17.05 4.56 12.91
N ARG A 186 17.17 3.80 13.99
CA ARG A 186 18.24 2.80 14.18
C ARG A 186 17.61 1.50 14.63
N ILE A 187 18.01 0.40 14.03
CA ILE A 187 17.65 -0.95 14.43
C ILE A 187 18.94 -1.71 14.76
N GLN A 188 18.83 -2.72 15.62
CA GLN A 188 19.92 -3.68 15.78
C GLN A 188 19.96 -4.58 14.55
N PRO A 189 21.14 -4.81 13.94
CA PRO A 189 21.26 -5.72 12.80
C PRO A 189 20.76 -7.13 13.18
N LYS A 190 19.94 -7.73 12.33
CA LYS A 190 19.48 -9.10 12.53
C LYS A 190 20.64 -10.09 12.45
N GLU A 191 20.77 -10.97 13.42
CA GLU A 191 21.72 -12.06 13.36
C GLU A 191 21.31 -13.09 12.28
N ALA A 192 22.28 -13.86 11.79
CA ALA A 192 22.03 -14.81 10.68
C ALA A 192 20.94 -15.86 11.01
N HIS A 193 20.81 -16.25 12.29
CA HIS A 193 19.79 -17.21 12.73
C HIS A 193 18.37 -16.60 12.87
N GLU A 194 18.27 -15.27 12.97
CA GLU A 194 16.99 -14.55 13.05
C GLU A 194 16.37 -14.25 11.68
N ARG A 195 17.09 -14.57 10.59
CA ARG A 195 16.57 -14.32 9.23
C ARG A 195 15.52 -15.35 8.87
N ALA A 196 14.41 -14.88 8.32
CA ALA A 196 13.33 -15.74 7.87
C ALA A 196 13.84 -16.79 6.86
N LYS A 197 13.55 -18.06 7.12
CA LYS A 197 13.86 -19.19 6.23
C LYS A 197 12.58 -19.59 5.48
N LYS A 198 12.71 -20.12 4.26
CA LYS A 198 11.56 -20.66 3.52
C LYS A 198 10.81 -21.73 4.35
N ALA A 199 11.54 -22.53 5.11
CA ALA A 199 10.98 -23.54 6.00
C ALA A 199 10.06 -22.94 7.09
N ASP A 200 10.34 -21.73 7.58
CA ASP A 200 9.54 -21.08 8.62
C ASP A 200 8.13 -20.74 8.11
N VAL A 201 8.01 -20.35 6.85
CA VAL A 201 6.71 -20.09 6.19
C VAL A 201 5.89 -21.38 6.09
N ILE A 202 6.51 -22.47 5.64
CA ILE A 202 5.84 -23.78 5.54
C ILE A 202 5.43 -24.25 6.93
N TYR A 203 6.32 -24.13 7.91
CA TYR A 203 6.05 -24.51 9.30
C TYR A 203 4.93 -23.67 9.92
N PHE A 204 4.89 -22.36 9.61
CA PHE A 204 3.81 -21.47 10.05
C PHE A 204 2.44 -21.98 9.58
N PHE A 205 2.28 -22.26 8.27
CA PHE A 205 1.01 -22.76 7.74
C PHE A 205 0.71 -24.23 8.12
N ALA A 206 1.70 -25.03 8.49
CA ALA A 206 1.50 -26.38 8.99
C ALA A 206 0.86 -26.43 10.39
N ARG A 207 0.92 -25.35 11.16
CA ARG A 207 0.33 -25.28 12.51
C ARG A 207 -1.19 -25.15 12.44
N ARG A 208 -1.90 -26.13 13.02
CA ARG A 208 -3.36 -26.13 13.09
C ARG A 208 -3.95 -24.90 13.80
N SER A 209 -3.23 -24.31 14.77
CA SER A 209 -3.67 -23.10 15.47
C SER A 209 -3.74 -21.87 14.56
N ILE A 210 -2.89 -21.80 13.55
CA ILE A 210 -2.86 -20.69 12.58
C ILE A 210 -4.15 -20.66 11.75
N TRP A 211 -4.64 -21.81 11.31
CA TRP A 211 -5.89 -21.89 10.55
C TRP A 211 -7.10 -21.46 11.38
N LYS A 212 -7.10 -21.71 12.69
CA LYS A 212 -8.14 -21.19 13.60
C LYS A 212 -8.08 -19.65 13.67
N GLN A 213 -6.89 -19.08 13.75
CA GLN A 213 -6.71 -17.62 13.77
C GLN A 213 -7.10 -17.00 12.44
N ILE A 214 -6.69 -17.60 11.31
CA ILE A 214 -7.09 -17.16 9.97
C ILE A 214 -8.61 -17.22 9.82
N GLY A 215 -9.24 -18.32 10.24
CA GLY A 215 -10.71 -18.46 10.21
C GLY A 215 -11.42 -17.41 11.05
N PHE A 216 -10.91 -17.13 12.26
CA PHE A 216 -11.44 -16.06 13.11
C PHE A 216 -11.32 -14.68 12.44
N LEU A 217 -10.14 -14.33 11.91
CA LEU A 217 -9.93 -13.07 11.22
C LEU A 217 -10.82 -12.94 9.99
N PHE A 218 -10.95 -14.00 9.20
CA PHE A 218 -11.81 -14.04 8.02
C PHE A 218 -13.27 -13.74 8.40
N LEU A 219 -13.82 -14.43 9.40
CA LEU A 219 -15.19 -14.23 9.88
C LEU A 219 -15.39 -12.83 10.46
N TYR A 220 -14.43 -12.35 11.25
CA TYR A 220 -14.47 -11.01 11.85
C TYR A 220 -14.51 -9.91 10.77
N TYR A 221 -13.57 -9.95 9.81
CA TYR A 221 -13.52 -8.96 8.75
C TYR A 221 -14.69 -9.07 7.77
N SER A 222 -15.15 -10.27 7.45
CA SER A 222 -16.34 -10.48 6.61
C SER A 222 -17.58 -9.89 7.25
N GLY A 223 -17.77 -10.08 8.56
CA GLY A 223 -18.86 -9.47 9.32
C GLY A 223 -18.75 -7.94 9.33
N LEU A 224 -17.58 -7.40 9.66
CA LEU A 224 -17.34 -5.95 9.70
C LEU A 224 -17.57 -5.28 8.33
N ILE A 225 -16.97 -5.83 7.26
CA ILE A 225 -17.10 -5.28 5.91
C ILE A 225 -18.53 -5.44 5.40
N GLY A 226 -19.19 -6.59 5.66
CA GLY A 226 -20.58 -6.82 5.31
C GLY A 226 -21.51 -5.82 5.96
N THR A 227 -21.34 -5.54 7.27
CA THR A 227 -22.11 -4.53 7.99
C THR A 227 -21.91 -3.14 7.42
N LEU A 228 -20.65 -2.73 7.16
CA LEU A 228 -20.34 -1.42 6.56
C LEU A 228 -20.86 -1.30 5.12
N ALA A 229 -20.86 -2.38 4.35
CA ALA A 229 -21.41 -2.39 3.00
C ALA A 229 -22.93 -2.21 2.98
N MET A 230 -23.64 -2.79 3.95
CA MET A 230 -25.10 -2.64 4.10
C MET A 230 -25.51 -1.32 4.70
N LEU A 231 -24.62 -0.65 5.44
CA LEU A 231 -24.93 0.64 6.06
C LEU A 231 -25.23 1.73 5.01
N LYS A 232 -24.51 1.73 3.88
CA LYS A 232 -24.69 2.74 2.82
C LYS A 232 -26.08 2.68 2.17
N PRO A 233 -26.60 1.52 1.72
CA PRO A 233 -27.97 1.43 1.22
C PRO A 233 -29.05 1.73 2.27
N TRP A 234 -28.72 1.60 3.57
CA TRP A 234 -29.67 1.84 4.67
C TRP A 234 -29.80 3.32 5.02
N LEU A 235 -28.80 4.13 4.67
CA LEU A 235 -28.77 5.56 4.95
C LEU A 235 -29.32 6.41 3.77
N VAL A 236 -29.70 5.79 2.67
CA VAL A 236 -30.32 6.41 1.48
C VAL A 236 -31.78 5.98 1.39
#